data_af5f5d25c64b2d15d5976ca064f120c1
#
_entry.id   af5f5d25c64b2d15d5976ca064f120c1
#
_cell.length_a   1.000
_cell.length_b   1.000
_cell.length_c   1.000
_cell.angle_alpha   90.00
_cell.angle_beta   90.00
_cell.angle_gamma   90.00
#
_symmetry.space_group_name_H-M   'P 1'
#
loop_
_entity.id
_entity.type
_entity.pdbx_description
1 polymer ?
#
loop_
_entity_poly.entity_id
_entity_poly.type
_entity_poly.pdbx_seq_one_letter_code
_entity_poly.pdbx_strand_id
1 'polypeptide(L)'
;VVDNGDINAPYPGHTLTAGYSLGDVNDASDASVIRWYSVDKDGKETLVKSSTANVDKTYKITKNDIGNYIKVVVVPETLSGNKAAEKSYKVEAFVRDGFEDPSGSTDIELGDGVNIFLAGDSTVKDYSAAGMYMSGKAQSEGAWGEFLQSFFDSSKVKVQNYANGGRSSRNFINEGSLDKIKQNIKEGDYLFIQFGHNDCANGSGYLEDRYVPLGTPDADGVYPSTAGTKTATPSSLVSKYGDTFYSYDCGGTYKWYLQQYIDAAKSVGAIPVLVTPVSRLYYNSDGTIKPHHDSTDKTTGTYVSSNDAYVTAVKQLASEQNILLLDGFAITKSLYEETYKNDSSAKSGVSQLATQIMAAGDKTHSNKLGGFITAALFASKLQDMNLSISKAVSMPAKTAGINPDGQQIFSINGSSVFTAYAADDNGKYSAQSEYWTNYGQELIKAIGTKKDELNK
;
A
#
# COMPACT_ATOMS: atom_id res chain seq x y z
N VAL A 1 -7.79 1.80 -20.62
CA VAL A 1 -6.63 2.71 -20.56
C VAL A 1 -5.52 2.01 -19.82
N VAL A 2 -4.31 2.13 -20.32
CA VAL A 2 -3.10 1.64 -19.66
C VAL A 2 -2.20 2.84 -19.43
N ASP A 3 -1.63 2.96 -18.22
CA ASP A 3 -0.65 3.97 -17.86
C ASP A 3 0.74 3.30 -17.80
N ASN A 4 1.79 3.96 -18.25
CA ASN A 4 3.15 3.48 -18.07
C ASN A 4 3.67 3.68 -16.62
N GLY A 5 2.89 4.30 -15.76
CA GLY A 5 3.08 4.44 -14.32
C GLY A 5 1.96 3.75 -13.55
N ASP A 6 1.39 4.44 -12.60
CA ASP A 6 0.22 4.00 -11.83
C ASP A 6 -1.03 4.78 -12.25
N ILE A 7 -1.97 4.12 -12.96
CA ILE A 7 -3.21 4.75 -13.41
C ILE A 7 -4.07 5.30 -12.25
N ASN A 8 -3.87 4.79 -11.05
CA ASN A 8 -4.54 5.30 -9.84
C ASN A 8 -3.85 6.56 -9.26
N ALA A 9 -2.72 6.94 -9.83
CA ALA A 9 -1.92 8.07 -9.38
C ALA A 9 -1.22 8.77 -10.55
N PRO A 10 -1.94 9.17 -11.61
CA PRO A 10 -1.33 9.75 -12.80
C PRO A 10 -0.71 11.12 -12.47
N TYR A 11 0.45 11.42 -13.05
CA TYR A 11 1.14 12.72 -12.93
C TYR A 11 1.80 13.14 -14.25
N PRO A 12 2.21 14.42 -14.40
CA PRO A 12 2.86 14.89 -15.61
C PRO A 12 4.10 14.07 -15.99
N GLY A 13 4.17 13.70 -17.26
CA GLY A 13 5.21 12.83 -17.79
C GLY A 13 4.75 11.39 -18.02
N HIS A 14 3.73 10.89 -17.32
CA HIS A 14 3.12 9.61 -17.63
C HIS A 14 2.50 9.60 -19.02
N THR A 15 2.51 8.43 -19.65
CA THR A 15 1.88 8.22 -20.94
C THR A 15 0.72 7.24 -20.78
N LEU A 16 -0.48 7.72 -21.01
CA LEU A 16 -1.67 6.90 -21.07
C LEU A 16 -1.82 6.30 -22.47
N THR A 17 -2.26 5.05 -22.54
CA THR A 17 -2.55 4.37 -23.82
C THR A 17 -4.01 3.97 -23.87
N ALA A 18 -4.70 4.29 -24.93
CA ALA A 18 -6.07 3.83 -25.16
C ALA A 18 -6.07 2.34 -25.53
N GLY A 19 -6.43 1.49 -24.55
CA GLY A 19 -6.62 0.05 -24.76
C GLY A 19 -8.08 -0.27 -25.05
N TYR A 20 -8.37 -0.90 -26.19
CA TYR A 20 -9.70 -1.38 -26.60
C TYR A 20 -9.53 -2.47 -27.66
N SER A 21 -10.62 -3.17 -27.96
CA SER A 21 -10.67 -4.19 -29.00
C SER A 21 -11.79 -3.88 -30.00
N LEU A 22 -11.53 -4.06 -31.25
CA LEU A 22 -12.54 -4.00 -32.34
C LEU A 22 -13.06 -5.40 -32.72
N GLY A 23 -12.89 -6.39 -31.87
CA GLY A 23 -13.23 -7.78 -32.17
C GLY A 23 -12.19 -8.42 -33.14
N ASP A 24 -12.66 -8.94 -34.26
CA ASP A 24 -11.82 -9.63 -35.24
C ASP A 24 -10.98 -8.69 -36.15
N VAL A 25 -11.06 -7.39 -35.93
CA VAL A 25 -10.29 -6.39 -36.71
C VAL A 25 -8.89 -6.28 -36.11
N ASN A 26 -7.86 -6.49 -36.95
CA ASN A 26 -6.48 -6.31 -36.52
C ASN A 26 -6.09 -4.84 -36.38
N ASP A 27 -5.07 -4.55 -35.59
CA ASP A 27 -4.61 -3.17 -35.32
C ASP A 27 -4.20 -2.40 -36.59
N ALA A 28 -3.74 -3.07 -37.65
CA ALA A 28 -3.37 -2.43 -38.90
C ALA A 28 -4.59 -1.89 -39.66
N SER A 29 -5.79 -2.41 -39.40
CA SER A 29 -7.04 -1.95 -39.98
C SER A 29 -7.81 -0.96 -39.09
N ASP A 30 -7.28 -0.63 -37.92
CA ASP A 30 -7.86 0.24 -36.94
C ASP A 30 -7.62 1.71 -37.30
N ALA A 31 -8.65 2.40 -37.74
CA ALA A 31 -8.65 3.84 -38.03
C ALA A 31 -9.45 4.64 -36.99
N SER A 32 -9.76 4.05 -35.85
CA SER A 32 -10.54 4.68 -34.78
C SER A 32 -9.98 6.05 -34.41
N VAL A 33 -10.88 7.01 -34.21
CA VAL A 33 -10.50 8.33 -33.71
C VAL A 33 -10.41 8.29 -32.20
N ILE A 34 -9.28 8.72 -31.66
CA ILE A 34 -8.98 8.77 -30.23
C ILE A 34 -8.90 10.23 -29.80
N ARG A 35 -9.73 10.60 -28.84
CA ARG A 35 -9.77 11.95 -28.28
C ARG A 35 -9.49 11.87 -26.79
N TRP A 36 -8.54 12.67 -26.34
CA TRP A 36 -8.19 12.82 -24.94
C TRP A 36 -8.70 14.16 -24.43
N TYR A 37 -9.29 14.14 -23.25
CA TYR A 37 -9.83 15.32 -22.59
C TYR A 37 -9.24 15.44 -21.20
N SER A 38 -8.93 16.67 -20.82
CA SER A 38 -8.71 17.09 -19.43
C SER A 38 -10.06 17.52 -18.88
N VAL A 39 -10.49 16.95 -17.76
CA VAL A 39 -11.83 17.16 -17.16
C VAL A 39 -11.63 17.77 -15.79
N ASP A 40 -12.09 19.00 -15.59
CA ASP A 40 -11.95 19.67 -14.30
C ASP A 40 -12.93 19.11 -13.23
N LYS A 41 -12.77 19.60 -12.01
CA LYS A 41 -13.61 19.19 -10.86
C LYS A 41 -15.12 19.47 -11.06
N ASP A 42 -15.47 20.42 -11.93
CA ASP A 42 -16.85 20.80 -12.24
C ASP A 42 -17.40 20.00 -13.45
N GLY A 43 -16.61 19.05 -13.97
CA GLY A 43 -16.97 18.19 -15.09
C GLY A 43 -16.82 18.81 -16.46
N LYS A 44 -16.22 20.00 -16.58
CA LYS A 44 -15.96 20.65 -17.86
C LYS A 44 -14.83 19.94 -18.59
N GLU A 45 -15.10 19.53 -19.81
CA GLU A 45 -14.19 18.80 -20.66
C GLU A 45 -13.43 19.75 -21.59
N THR A 46 -12.12 19.63 -21.63
CA THR A 46 -11.24 20.36 -22.56
C THR A 46 -10.49 19.34 -23.39
N LEU A 47 -10.66 19.38 -24.72
CA LEU A 47 -9.92 18.50 -25.64
C LEU A 47 -8.43 18.85 -25.61
N VAL A 48 -7.60 17.88 -25.24
CA VAL A 48 -6.13 18.05 -25.12
C VAL A 48 -5.36 17.35 -26.24
N LYS A 49 -5.92 16.29 -26.82
CA LYS A 49 -5.33 15.60 -27.97
C LYS A 49 -6.40 14.88 -28.79
N SER A 50 -6.20 14.85 -30.11
CA SER A 50 -6.97 14.01 -31.04
C SER A 50 -6.02 13.37 -32.02
N SER A 51 -6.18 12.07 -32.27
CA SER A 51 -5.38 11.28 -33.20
C SER A 51 -6.21 10.14 -33.77
N THR A 52 -5.66 9.40 -34.72
CA THR A 52 -6.21 8.12 -35.18
C THR A 52 -5.37 6.97 -34.62
N ALA A 53 -6.01 5.83 -34.42
CA ALA A 53 -5.39 4.68 -33.76
C ALA A 53 -4.17 4.11 -34.48
N ASN A 54 -4.16 4.19 -35.81
CA ASN A 54 -3.04 3.79 -36.66
C ASN A 54 -1.86 4.78 -36.62
N VAL A 55 -2.05 5.95 -36.02
CA VAL A 55 -0.98 6.97 -35.89
C VAL A 55 -0.49 7.01 -34.44
N ASP A 56 -1.39 7.22 -33.47
CA ASP A 56 -1.02 7.34 -32.08
C ASP A 56 -2.22 7.09 -31.16
N LYS A 57 -2.11 6.09 -30.29
CA LYS A 57 -3.12 5.75 -29.27
C LYS A 57 -2.80 6.37 -27.90
N THR A 58 -1.78 7.19 -27.80
CA THR A 58 -1.24 7.64 -26.51
C THR A 58 -1.56 9.08 -26.19
N TYR A 59 -1.53 9.42 -24.90
CA TYR A 59 -1.54 10.78 -24.39
C TYR A 59 -0.49 10.92 -23.28
N LYS A 60 0.45 11.82 -23.46
CA LYS A 60 1.42 12.17 -22.43
C LYS A 60 0.82 13.27 -21.55
N ILE A 61 0.59 12.95 -20.29
CA ILE A 61 0.06 13.88 -19.30
C ILE A 61 1.01 15.07 -19.15
N THR A 62 0.45 16.26 -19.06
CA THR A 62 1.18 17.53 -18.95
C THR A 62 0.92 18.23 -17.63
N LYS A 63 1.70 19.26 -17.30
CA LYS A 63 1.46 20.11 -16.14
C LYS A 63 0.10 20.83 -16.17
N ASN A 64 -0.47 21.03 -17.35
CA ASN A 64 -1.78 21.68 -17.51
C ASN A 64 -2.96 20.77 -17.09
N ASP A 65 -2.70 19.49 -16.91
CA ASP A 65 -3.71 18.51 -16.49
C ASP A 65 -3.79 18.36 -14.98
N ILE A 66 -2.87 18.97 -14.23
CA ILE A 66 -2.82 18.87 -12.77
C ILE A 66 -4.16 19.32 -12.15
N GLY A 67 -4.69 18.50 -11.25
CA GLY A 67 -5.98 18.74 -10.61
C GLY A 67 -7.20 18.36 -11.45
N ASN A 68 -7.01 17.85 -12.66
CA ASN A 68 -8.05 17.39 -13.54
C ASN A 68 -8.02 15.86 -13.70
N TYR A 69 -9.14 15.29 -14.13
CA TYR A 69 -9.19 13.91 -14.61
C TYR A 69 -8.79 13.85 -16.08
N ILE A 70 -8.28 12.71 -16.51
CA ILE A 70 -8.11 12.44 -17.93
C ILE A 70 -9.23 11.52 -18.43
N LYS A 71 -9.87 11.90 -19.50
CA LYS A 71 -10.89 11.10 -20.18
C LYS A 71 -10.44 10.79 -21.60
N VAL A 72 -10.60 9.55 -22.02
CA VAL A 72 -10.44 9.15 -23.40
C VAL A 72 -11.78 8.78 -24.01
N VAL A 73 -11.99 9.22 -25.23
CA VAL A 73 -13.14 8.83 -26.08
C VAL A 73 -12.57 8.14 -27.31
N VAL A 74 -13.02 6.94 -27.57
CA VAL A 74 -12.71 6.18 -28.77
C VAL A 74 -13.94 6.14 -29.66
N VAL A 75 -13.83 6.63 -30.88
CA VAL A 75 -14.82 6.47 -31.93
C VAL A 75 -14.34 5.36 -32.87
N PRO A 76 -14.86 4.14 -32.71
CA PRO A 76 -14.36 2.99 -33.46
C PRO A 76 -14.62 3.17 -34.96
N GLU A 77 -13.56 3.03 -35.75
CA GLU A 77 -13.62 3.10 -37.20
C GLU A 77 -12.55 2.17 -37.81
N THR A 78 -12.91 1.48 -38.89
CA THR A 78 -11.96 0.72 -39.66
C THR A 78 -11.46 1.52 -40.86
N LEU A 79 -10.31 1.15 -41.45
CA LEU A 79 -9.82 1.76 -42.71
C LEU A 79 -10.84 1.62 -43.86
N SER A 80 -11.72 0.64 -43.83
CA SER A 80 -12.82 0.47 -44.79
C SER A 80 -14.03 1.39 -44.53
N GLY A 81 -13.98 2.22 -43.46
CA GLY A 81 -14.99 3.20 -43.12
C GLY A 81 -16.18 2.68 -42.26
N ASN A 82 -16.11 1.43 -41.78
CA ASN A 82 -17.12 0.92 -40.85
C ASN A 82 -16.95 1.61 -39.51
N LYS A 83 -18.08 2.13 -38.94
CA LYS A 83 -18.10 2.84 -37.67
C LYS A 83 -18.97 2.13 -36.65
N ALA A 84 -18.60 2.24 -35.38
CA ALA A 84 -19.41 1.81 -34.24
C ALA A 84 -19.67 2.99 -33.28
N ALA A 85 -20.53 2.75 -32.30
CA ALA A 85 -20.82 3.76 -31.27
C ALA A 85 -19.56 4.10 -30.47
N GLU A 86 -19.37 5.39 -30.19
CA GLU A 86 -18.25 5.85 -29.37
C GLU A 86 -18.30 5.25 -27.96
N LYS A 87 -17.13 5.03 -27.40
CA LYS A 87 -16.93 4.60 -26.02
C LYS A 87 -16.01 5.57 -25.30
N SER A 88 -16.29 5.84 -24.06
CA SER A 88 -15.45 6.71 -23.25
C SER A 88 -15.03 6.01 -21.96
N TYR A 89 -13.86 6.39 -21.47
CA TYR A 89 -13.34 6.00 -20.18
C TYR A 89 -12.69 7.21 -19.53
N LYS A 90 -13.07 7.51 -18.29
CA LYS A 90 -12.43 8.53 -17.46
C LYS A 90 -11.51 7.82 -16.47
N VAL A 91 -10.27 8.25 -16.39
CA VAL A 91 -9.36 7.80 -15.33
C VAL A 91 -9.92 8.29 -14.00
N GLU A 92 -10.12 7.40 -13.04
CA GLU A 92 -10.83 7.70 -11.79
C GLU A 92 -9.99 8.54 -10.81
N ALA A 93 -8.69 8.68 -11.05
CA ALA A 93 -7.81 9.51 -10.24
C ALA A 93 -7.52 10.85 -10.93
N PHE A 94 -7.44 11.91 -10.16
CA PHE A 94 -6.93 13.21 -10.64
C PHE A 94 -5.47 13.10 -11.04
N VAL A 95 -5.10 13.85 -12.08
CA VAL A 95 -3.69 14.09 -12.37
C VAL A 95 -3.08 14.87 -11.20
N ARG A 96 -2.12 14.25 -10.56
CA ARG A 96 -1.38 14.86 -9.47
C ARG A 96 -0.38 15.86 -10.03
N ASP A 97 -0.08 16.89 -9.25
CA ASP A 97 1.15 17.64 -9.45
C ASP A 97 2.27 16.62 -9.31
N GLY A 98 2.91 16.25 -10.41
CA GLY A 98 3.89 15.19 -10.38
C GLY A 98 4.77 15.45 -9.19
N PHE A 99 5.05 14.41 -8.37
CA PHE A 99 5.95 14.60 -7.25
C PHE A 99 7.29 15.04 -7.86
N GLU A 100 7.43 16.35 -8.07
CA GLU A 100 8.74 16.95 -8.07
C GLU A 100 9.17 16.82 -6.62
N ASP A 101 10.09 15.90 -6.33
CA ASP A 101 10.86 15.97 -5.11
C ASP A 101 11.09 17.46 -4.83
N PRO A 102 10.71 17.95 -3.64
CA PRO A 102 10.82 19.40 -3.33
C PRO A 102 12.20 19.97 -3.59
N SER A 103 13.23 19.11 -3.74
CA SER A 103 14.58 19.52 -4.13
C SER A 103 14.72 19.84 -5.62
N GLY A 104 13.72 19.54 -6.50
CA GLY A 104 13.75 19.89 -7.93
C GLY A 104 14.90 19.28 -8.73
N SER A 105 15.64 18.32 -8.16
CA SER A 105 16.85 17.77 -8.75
C SER A 105 16.65 16.29 -9.11
N THR A 106 16.85 15.97 -10.38
CA THR A 106 17.03 14.58 -10.83
C THR A 106 18.37 13.99 -10.33
N ASP A 107 19.22 14.82 -9.73
CA ASP A 107 20.53 14.49 -9.17
C ASP A 107 20.58 14.80 -7.66
N ILE A 108 19.54 14.39 -6.91
CA ILE A 108 19.59 14.50 -5.46
C ILE A 108 20.66 13.54 -4.94
N GLU A 109 21.80 14.10 -4.57
CA GLU A 109 22.59 13.48 -3.54
C GLU A 109 21.71 13.45 -2.29
N LEU A 110 21.33 12.25 -1.86
CA LEU A 110 20.73 12.05 -0.56
C LEU A 110 21.66 12.71 0.45
N GLY A 111 21.27 13.87 0.97
CA GLY A 111 22.03 14.56 2.01
C GLY A 111 22.24 13.66 3.22
N ASP A 112 23.01 14.06 4.20
CA ASP A 112 23.37 13.30 5.38
C ASP A 112 22.14 12.73 6.12
N GLY A 113 21.64 11.59 5.65
CA GLY A 113 20.65 10.75 6.31
C GLY A 113 19.22 11.24 6.27
N VAL A 114 18.45 10.75 5.27
CA VAL A 114 16.98 10.83 5.24
C VAL A 114 16.39 9.77 6.18
N ASN A 115 15.35 10.12 6.92
CA ASN A 115 14.62 9.14 7.73
C ASN A 115 13.29 8.77 7.08
N ILE A 116 12.92 7.51 7.20
CA ILE A 116 11.57 7.01 6.93
C ILE A 116 10.93 6.69 8.28
N PHE A 117 9.95 7.48 8.68
CA PHE A 117 9.13 7.22 9.85
C PHE A 117 7.95 6.34 9.47
N LEU A 118 7.70 5.28 10.23
CA LEU A 118 6.56 4.39 10.03
C LEU A 118 5.53 4.62 11.13
N ALA A 119 4.34 5.06 10.76
CA ALA A 119 3.16 5.10 11.61
C ALA A 119 2.21 3.97 11.18
N GLY A 120 1.83 3.09 12.11
CA GLY A 120 1.01 1.95 11.76
C GLY A 120 0.63 1.04 12.92
N ASP A 121 0.04 -0.07 12.55
CA ASP A 121 -0.46 -1.09 13.46
C ASP A 121 0.46 -2.32 13.58
N SER A 122 -0.08 -3.47 14.00
CA SER A 122 0.66 -4.73 14.15
C SER A 122 1.24 -5.26 12.84
N THR A 123 0.70 -4.89 11.69
CA THR A 123 1.19 -5.34 10.39
C THR A 123 2.39 -4.54 9.87
N VAL A 124 2.74 -3.45 10.60
CA VAL A 124 3.91 -2.59 10.34
C VAL A 124 4.96 -2.70 11.44
N LYS A 125 4.55 -3.09 12.64
CA LYS A 125 5.35 -3.09 13.86
C LYS A 125 6.69 -3.81 13.72
N ASP A 126 7.71 -3.33 14.44
CA ASP A 126 8.96 -4.04 14.68
C ASP A 126 8.79 -4.99 15.87
N TYR A 127 8.88 -6.29 15.61
CA TYR A 127 8.81 -7.36 16.61
C TYR A 127 10.18 -7.81 17.09
N SER A 128 11.28 -7.24 16.54
CA SER A 128 12.65 -7.61 16.92
C SER A 128 13.08 -7.04 18.28
N ALA A 129 12.39 -6.02 18.80
CA ALA A 129 12.75 -5.36 20.04
C ALA A 129 12.75 -6.34 21.22
N ALA A 130 13.79 -6.27 22.04
CA ALA A 130 13.99 -7.15 23.20
C ALA A 130 12.76 -7.12 24.14
N GLY A 131 12.25 -8.31 24.48
CA GLY A 131 11.08 -8.48 25.34
C GLY A 131 9.73 -8.51 24.62
N MET A 132 9.66 -8.29 23.32
CA MET A 132 8.42 -8.42 22.54
C MET A 132 8.13 -9.84 22.10
N TYR A 133 9.15 -10.67 21.98
CA TYR A 133 8.97 -12.12 21.76
C TYR A 133 8.54 -12.80 23.07
N MET A 134 7.35 -12.42 23.52
CA MET A 134 6.72 -13.05 24.67
C MET A 134 6.11 -14.38 24.23
N SER A 135 6.17 -15.39 25.12
CA SER A 135 5.67 -16.75 24.90
C SER A 135 4.34 -16.83 24.16
N GLY A 136 4.22 -17.69 23.15
CA GLY A 136 3.01 -17.96 22.40
C GLY A 136 3.02 -17.41 20.95
N LYS A 137 1.85 -17.06 20.41
CA LYS A 137 1.68 -16.60 19.02
C LYS A 137 2.61 -15.44 18.62
N ALA A 138 2.93 -14.54 19.55
CA ALA A 138 3.78 -13.38 19.30
C ALA A 138 5.23 -13.73 18.89
N GLN A 139 5.71 -14.95 19.19
CA GLN A 139 7.06 -15.36 18.77
C GLN A 139 7.19 -15.62 17.27
N SER A 140 6.10 -15.86 16.58
CA SER A 140 6.09 -16.16 15.16
C SER A 140 5.76 -14.96 14.28
N GLU A 141 5.35 -13.84 14.86
CA GLU A 141 4.97 -12.64 14.12
C GLU A 141 6.20 -11.88 13.60
N GLY A 142 6.03 -11.30 12.41
CA GLY A 142 6.94 -10.35 11.79
C GLY A 142 6.12 -9.48 10.87
N ALA A 143 6.51 -8.22 10.67
CA ALA A 143 5.78 -7.32 9.81
C ALA A 143 6.73 -6.59 8.87
N TRP A 144 6.20 -6.03 7.77
CA TRP A 144 7.04 -5.42 6.75
C TRP A 144 7.90 -4.25 7.28
N GLY A 145 7.39 -3.50 8.25
CA GLY A 145 8.14 -2.39 8.84
C GLY A 145 9.34 -2.82 9.69
N GLU A 146 9.37 -4.06 10.20
CA GLU A 146 10.55 -4.65 10.85
C GLU A 146 11.72 -4.81 9.87
N PHE A 147 11.40 -5.14 8.61
CA PHE A 147 12.40 -5.51 7.61
C PHE A 147 12.70 -4.42 6.58
N LEU A 148 11.96 -3.32 6.56
CA LEU A 148 12.13 -2.30 5.53
C LEU A 148 13.56 -1.71 5.51
N GLN A 149 14.18 -1.53 6.68
CA GLN A 149 15.57 -1.06 6.78
C GLN A 149 16.55 -1.94 5.99
N SER A 150 16.26 -3.24 5.87
CA SER A 150 17.13 -4.19 5.16
C SER A 150 17.29 -3.88 3.67
N PHE A 151 16.44 -3.04 3.13
CA PHE A 151 16.46 -2.65 1.72
C PHE A 151 17.04 -1.24 1.49
N PHE A 152 17.60 -0.62 2.52
CA PHE A 152 18.24 0.68 2.43
C PHE A 152 19.63 0.65 3.05
N ASP A 153 20.56 1.35 2.44
CA ASP A 153 21.85 1.68 3.07
C ASP A 153 21.59 2.59 4.29
N SER A 154 21.87 2.08 5.47
CA SER A 154 21.60 2.78 6.73
C SER A 154 22.44 4.06 6.92
N SER A 155 23.50 4.25 6.13
CA SER A 155 24.24 5.51 6.09
C SER A 155 23.51 6.60 5.34
N LYS A 156 22.57 6.24 4.47
CA LYS A 156 21.79 7.16 3.62
C LYS A 156 20.34 7.30 4.08
N VAL A 157 19.70 6.17 4.40
CA VAL A 157 18.28 6.12 4.80
C VAL A 157 18.14 5.31 6.08
N LYS A 158 17.53 5.90 7.10
CA LYS A 158 17.18 5.22 8.35
C LYS A 158 15.68 5.03 8.46
N VAL A 159 15.26 3.80 8.72
CA VAL A 159 13.85 3.49 9.01
C VAL A 159 13.64 3.57 10.52
N GLN A 160 12.70 4.41 10.94
CA GLN A 160 12.30 4.59 12.33
C GLN A 160 10.86 4.10 12.51
N ASN A 161 10.69 2.93 13.07
CA ASN A 161 9.40 2.29 13.19
C ASN A 161 8.71 2.65 14.52
N TYR A 162 7.64 3.44 14.44
CA TYR A 162 6.78 3.83 15.56
C TYR A 162 5.49 3.01 15.64
N ALA A 163 5.27 2.10 14.69
CA ALA A 163 4.06 1.29 14.64
C ALA A 163 3.88 0.43 15.88
N ASN A 164 2.65 0.27 16.34
CA ASN A 164 2.35 -0.52 17.51
C ASN A 164 1.10 -1.39 17.34
N GLY A 165 1.14 -2.60 17.86
CA GLY A 165 0.08 -3.59 17.69
C GLY A 165 -1.27 -3.12 18.22
N GLY A 166 -2.34 -3.40 17.48
CA GLY A 166 -3.70 -3.05 17.85
C GLY A 166 -4.09 -1.57 17.70
N ARG A 167 -3.25 -0.76 17.05
CA ARG A 167 -3.53 0.68 16.89
C ARG A 167 -4.34 0.93 15.64
N SER A 168 -5.38 1.76 15.80
CA SER A 168 -6.06 2.44 14.70
C SER A 168 -5.43 3.80 14.45
N SER A 169 -5.80 4.45 13.36
CA SER A 169 -5.38 5.82 13.07
C SER A 169 -5.72 6.80 14.21
N ARG A 170 -6.81 6.56 14.94
CA ARG A 170 -7.27 7.38 16.06
C ARG A 170 -6.47 7.13 17.34
N ASN A 171 -6.39 5.89 17.81
CA ASN A 171 -5.78 5.66 19.13
C ASN A 171 -4.25 5.81 19.10
N PHE A 172 -3.60 5.66 17.95
CA PHE A 172 -2.20 6.02 17.79
C PHE A 172 -1.94 7.53 18.06
N ILE A 173 -2.87 8.39 17.62
CA ILE A 173 -2.85 9.84 17.95
C ILE A 173 -3.12 10.05 19.43
N ASN A 174 -4.18 9.44 19.96
CA ASN A 174 -4.59 9.63 21.34
C ASN A 174 -3.53 9.21 22.35
N GLU A 175 -2.72 8.21 22.04
CA GLU A 175 -1.57 7.76 22.84
C GLU A 175 -0.33 8.65 22.70
N GLY A 176 -0.37 9.71 21.90
CA GLY A 176 0.76 10.61 21.65
C GLY A 176 1.85 10.01 20.77
N SER A 177 1.58 8.90 20.06
CA SER A 177 2.58 8.29 19.19
C SER A 177 2.90 9.15 17.98
N LEU A 178 1.90 9.86 17.43
CA LEU A 178 2.13 10.86 16.39
C LEU A 178 2.98 12.04 16.90
N ASP A 179 2.77 12.48 18.15
CA ASP A 179 3.56 13.56 18.73
C ASP A 179 5.03 13.17 18.93
N LYS A 180 5.31 11.89 19.21
CA LYS A 180 6.69 11.38 19.25
C LYS A 180 7.35 11.44 17.86
N ILE A 181 6.60 11.14 16.79
CA ILE A 181 7.10 11.30 15.42
C ILE A 181 7.37 12.77 15.13
N LYS A 182 6.44 13.68 15.46
CA LYS A 182 6.58 15.12 15.25
C LYS A 182 7.81 15.75 15.93
N GLN A 183 8.26 15.16 17.04
CA GLN A 183 9.47 15.62 17.74
C GLN A 183 10.76 15.28 17.00
N ASN A 184 10.73 14.32 16.07
CA ASN A 184 11.93 13.77 15.44
C ASN A 184 11.96 13.97 13.92
N ILE A 185 10.81 14.05 13.28
CA ILE A 185 10.67 14.21 11.83
C ILE A 185 11.05 15.65 11.42
N LYS A 186 11.74 15.77 10.30
CA LYS A 186 12.22 17.06 9.78
C LYS A 186 12.00 17.16 8.26
N GLU A 187 12.29 18.31 7.70
CA GLU A 187 12.27 18.55 6.26
C GLU A 187 13.05 17.49 5.49
N GLY A 188 12.47 16.98 4.42
CA GLY A 188 13.04 15.94 3.55
C GLY A 188 12.91 14.52 4.07
N ASP A 189 12.48 14.30 5.31
CA ASP A 189 12.14 12.97 5.81
C ASP A 189 10.81 12.47 5.22
N TYR A 190 10.55 11.17 5.32
CA TYR A 190 9.30 10.55 4.87
C TYR A 190 8.48 10.06 6.05
N LEU A 191 7.15 10.23 5.98
CA LEU A 191 6.21 9.61 6.92
C LEU A 191 5.31 8.62 6.18
N PHE A 192 5.51 7.33 6.40
CA PHE A 192 4.67 6.27 5.88
C PHE A 192 3.54 5.99 6.87
N ILE A 193 2.30 6.01 6.39
CA ILE A 193 1.09 5.99 7.21
C ILE A 193 0.24 4.81 6.78
N GLN A 194 0.19 3.74 7.59
CA GLN A 194 -0.63 2.55 7.34
C GLN A 194 -1.50 2.20 8.53
N PHE A 195 -2.79 2.37 8.38
CA PHE A 195 -3.83 1.94 9.33
C PHE A 195 -4.99 1.30 8.57
N GLY A 196 -5.94 0.72 9.29
CA GLY A 196 -7.16 0.13 8.72
C GLY A 196 -7.60 -1.15 9.41
N HIS A 197 -6.67 -2.04 9.80
CA HIS A 197 -6.99 -3.31 10.44
C HIS A 197 -7.75 -3.15 11.77
N ASN A 198 -7.41 -2.13 12.53
CA ASN A 198 -8.05 -1.82 13.81
C ASN A 198 -9.13 -0.75 13.68
N ASP A 199 -9.05 0.10 12.67
CA ASP A 199 -10.06 1.12 12.36
C ASP A 199 -11.38 0.47 11.98
N CYS A 200 -11.35 -0.61 11.21
CA CYS A 200 -12.54 -1.39 10.86
C CYS A 200 -13.01 -2.33 11.99
N ALA A 201 -12.28 -2.44 13.09
CA ALA A 201 -12.62 -3.34 14.18
C ALA A 201 -13.88 -2.86 14.93
N ASN A 202 -14.93 -3.65 14.86
CA ASN A 202 -16.26 -3.28 15.35
C ASN A 202 -16.77 -4.11 16.52
N GLY A 203 -15.92 -4.92 17.12
CA GLY A 203 -16.26 -5.68 18.32
C GLY A 203 -16.59 -4.78 19.50
N SER A 204 -17.45 -5.25 20.41
CA SER A 204 -17.94 -4.47 21.58
C SER A 204 -16.84 -3.91 22.48
N GLY A 205 -15.63 -4.45 22.44
CA GLY A 205 -14.47 -3.94 23.19
C GLY A 205 -13.61 -2.92 22.44
N TYR A 206 -13.93 -2.59 21.19
CA TYR A 206 -13.09 -1.74 20.34
C TYR A 206 -13.73 -0.40 19.96
N LEU A 207 -15.00 -0.19 20.30
CA LEU A 207 -15.74 1.02 19.91
C LEU A 207 -15.14 2.30 20.46
N GLU A 208 -14.70 2.28 21.71
CA GLU A 208 -14.18 3.46 22.39
C GLU A 208 -12.71 3.72 22.03
N ASP A 209 -11.89 2.66 21.88
CA ASP A 209 -10.46 2.82 21.69
C ASP A 209 -9.98 2.78 20.22
N ARG A 210 -10.53 1.90 19.38
CA ARG A 210 -9.97 1.60 18.05
C ARG A 210 -10.83 2.02 16.89
N TYR A 211 -12.11 1.63 16.91
CA TYR A 211 -12.98 1.84 15.75
C TYR A 211 -13.03 3.28 15.28
N VAL A 212 -12.89 3.45 14.00
CA VAL A 212 -12.96 4.75 13.31
C VAL A 212 -13.97 4.64 12.18
N PRO A 213 -15.06 5.41 12.20
CA PRO A 213 -16.07 5.34 11.14
C PRO A 213 -15.53 5.88 9.82
N LEU A 214 -15.99 5.28 8.71
CA LEU A 214 -15.75 5.83 7.37
C LEU A 214 -16.64 7.05 7.08
N GLY A 215 -17.78 7.14 7.71
CA GLY A 215 -18.87 8.03 7.33
C GLY A 215 -19.68 7.46 6.14
N THR A 216 -20.77 8.13 5.81
CA THR A 216 -21.59 7.77 4.64
C THR A 216 -20.98 8.36 3.39
N PRO A 217 -20.65 7.56 2.37
CA PRO A 217 -20.13 8.10 1.13
C PRO A 217 -21.21 8.93 0.41
N ASP A 218 -20.77 9.86 -0.41
CA ASP A 218 -21.66 10.63 -1.29
C ASP A 218 -22.18 9.79 -2.46
N ALA A 219 -22.88 10.43 -3.39
CA ALA A 219 -23.47 9.78 -4.57
C ALA A 219 -22.41 9.19 -5.53
N ASP A 220 -21.19 9.71 -5.49
CA ASP A 220 -20.06 9.24 -6.28
C ASP A 220 -19.22 8.19 -5.54
N GLY A 221 -19.63 7.78 -4.35
CA GLY A 221 -18.95 6.80 -3.52
C GLY A 221 -17.74 7.35 -2.76
N VAL A 222 -17.62 8.68 -2.65
CA VAL A 222 -16.50 9.33 -1.96
C VAL A 222 -16.80 9.42 -0.46
N TYR A 223 -15.90 8.86 0.35
CA TYR A 223 -16.02 8.90 1.81
C TYR A 223 -15.67 10.29 2.35
N PRO A 224 -16.43 10.78 3.37
CA PRO A 224 -16.22 12.12 3.92
C PRO A 224 -14.98 12.21 4.81
N SER A 225 -14.44 13.43 4.91
CA SER A 225 -13.48 13.82 5.93
C SER A 225 -14.16 14.73 6.97
N THR A 226 -14.80 14.12 7.96
CA THR A 226 -15.54 14.83 9.01
C THR A 226 -14.68 14.92 10.26
N ALA A 227 -14.52 16.12 10.77
CA ALA A 227 -13.71 16.38 11.96
C ALA A 227 -14.27 15.70 13.21
N GLY A 228 -13.37 15.13 14.01
CA GLY A 228 -13.67 14.67 15.35
C GLY A 228 -13.68 15.82 16.37
N THR A 229 -14.00 15.49 17.59
CA THR A 229 -13.98 16.41 18.72
C THR A 229 -13.07 15.87 19.84
N LYS A 230 -12.43 16.78 20.55
CA LYS A 230 -11.66 16.43 21.75
C LYS A 230 -12.59 16.37 22.95
N THR A 231 -12.54 15.27 23.65
CA THR A 231 -13.32 15.06 24.90
C THR A 231 -12.42 14.52 26.00
N ALA A 232 -12.94 14.44 27.21
CA ALA A 232 -12.27 13.72 28.29
C ALA A 232 -12.15 12.24 27.94
N THR A 233 -11.01 11.64 28.24
CA THR A 233 -10.82 10.20 28.05
C THR A 233 -11.85 9.42 28.87
N PRO A 234 -12.58 8.47 28.25
CA PRO A 234 -13.54 7.64 28.98
C PRO A 234 -12.86 6.88 30.14
N SER A 235 -13.53 6.83 31.29
CA SER A 235 -13.01 6.15 32.48
C SER A 235 -12.69 4.66 32.26
N SER A 236 -13.42 4.01 31.34
CA SER A 236 -13.16 2.64 30.89
C SER A 236 -11.77 2.51 30.21
N LEU A 237 -11.36 3.48 29.43
CA LEU A 237 -10.03 3.51 28.78
C LEU A 237 -8.93 3.89 29.78
N VAL A 238 -9.20 4.82 30.71
CA VAL A 238 -8.27 5.14 31.79
C VAL A 238 -8.03 3.89 32.65
N SER A 239 -9.07 3.15 32.96
CA SER A 239 -8.95 1.89 33.71
C SER A 239 -8.21 0.80 32.99
N LYS A 240 -8.33 0.75 31.64
CA LYS A 240 -7.71 -0.28 30.79
C LYS A 240 -6.25 0.01 30.47
N TYR A 241 -5.89 1.26 30.25
CA TYR A 241 -4.59 1.68 29.73
C TYR A 241 -3.82 2.64 30.65
N GLY A 242 -4.39 3.03 31.80
CA GLY A 242 -3.81 4.06 32.65
C GLY A 242 -3.86 5.45 32.01
N ASP A 243 -3.01 6.36 32.49
CA ASP A 243 -2.92 7.74 31.99
C ASP A 243 -2.10 7.84 30.67
N THR A 244 -2.14 6.80 29.83
CA THR A 244 -1.36 6.77 28.57
C THR A 244 -2.00 7.57 27.43
N PHE A 245 -3.26 8.01 27.61
CA PHE A 245 -3.91 8.87 26.61
C PHE A 245 -3.61 10.34 26.91
N TYR A 246 -2.83 10.98 26.05
CA TYR A 246 -2.52 12.41 26.14
C TYR A 246 -3.69 13.29 25.71
N SER A 247 -4.53 12.79 24.81
CA SER A 247 -5.77 13.42 24.38
C SER A 247 -6.75 12.33 23.95
N TYR A 248 -8.03 12.66 23.96
CA TYR A 248 -9.06 11.76 23.43
C TYR A 248 -9.82 12.46 22.33
N ASP A 249 -9.43 12.19 21.09
CA ASP A 249 -10.18 12.57 19.91
C ASP A 249 -11.17 11.45 19.57
N CYS A 250 -12.41 11.81 19.31
CA CYS A 250 -13.46 10.87 18.93
C CYS A 250 -14.41 11.47 17.89
N GLY A 251 -15.18 10.60 17.24
CA GLY A 251 -16.22 11.01 16.29
C GLY A 251 -15.74 11.48 14.91
N GLY A 252 -14.45 11.60 14.70
CA GLY A 252 -13.88 11.88 13.38
C GLY A 252 -13.97 10.66 12.46
N THR A 253 -14.00 10.91 11.14
CA THR A 253 -13.94 9.85 10.12
C THR A 253 -12.51 9.42 9.85
N TYR A 254 -12.36 8.27 9.21
CA TYR A 254 -11.06 7.68 8.91
C TYR A 254 -10.16 8.61 8.08
N LYS A 255 -10.69 9.24 7.02
CA LYS A 255 -9.94 10.22 6.23
C LYS A 255 -9.47 11.41 7.09
N TRP A 256 -10.31 11.89 8.01
CA TRP A 256 -9.93 13.00 8.89
C TRP A 256 -8.77 12.65 9.82
N TYR A 257 -8.75 11.44 10.38
CA TYR A 257 -7.61 11.01 11.19
C TYR A 257 -6.34 10.87 10.37
N LEU A 258 -6.42 10.28 9.17
CA LEU A 258 -5.27 10.17 8.27
C LEU A 258 -4.74 11.55 7.85
N GLN A 259 -5.63 12.54 7.65
CA GLN A 259 -5.24 13.91 7.34
C GLN A 259 -4.32 14.52 8.41
N GLN A 260 -4.51 14.21 9.68
CA GLN A 260 -3.66 14.73 10.75
C GLN A 260 -2.20 14.27 10.63
N TYR A 261 -1.95 13.05 10.15
CA TYR A 261 -0.60 12.57 9.86
C TYR A 261 0.01 13.30 8.65
N ILE A 262 -0.80 13.49 7.61
CA ILE A 262 -0.39 14.24 6.42
C ILE A 262 0.01 15.66 6.81
N ASP A 263 -0.83 16.34 7.59
CA ASP A 263 -0.59 17.71 8.04
C ASP A 263 0.64 17.79 8.94
N ALA A 264 0.84 16.81 9.81
CA ALA A 264 2.03 16.73 10.67
C ALA A 264 3.32 16.64 9.84
N ALA A 265 3.35 15.81 8.79
CA ALA A 265 4.51 15.72 7.90
C ALA A 265 4.70 17.03 7.11
N LYS A 266 3.65 17.52 6.44
CA LYS A 266 3.72 18.75 5.63
C LYS A 266 4.13 19.97 6.44
N SER A 267 3.72 20.06 7.70
CA SER A 267 4.03 21.22 8.57
C SER A 267 5.53 21.43 8.81
N VAL A 268 6.34 20.40 8.61
CA VAL A 268 7.80 20.46 8.79
C VAL A 268 8.57 20.25 7.48
N GLY A 269 7.87 20.20 6.33
CA GLY A 269 8.50 19.93 5.03
C GLY A 269 8.85 18.45 4.80
N ALA A 270 8.31 17.54 5.62
CA ALA A 270 8.46 16.11 5.39
C ALA A 270 7.41 15.60 4.38
N ILE A 271 7.68 14.44 3.80
CA ILE A 271 6.94 13.85 2.70
C ILE A 271 6.01 12.76 3.22
N PRO A 272 4.68 12.98 3.24
CA PRO A 272 3.74 11.94 3.62
C PRO A 272 3.56 10.91 2.50
N VAL A 273 3.53 9.63 2.88
CA VAL A 273 3.22 8.49 2.01
C VAL A 273 2.08 7.70 2.66
N LEU A 274 0.93 7.69 2.01
CA LEU A 274 -0.16 6.82 2.43
C LEU A 274 0.11 5.40 1.95
N VAL A 275 -0.07 4.44 2.87
CA VAL A 275 0.03 3.01 2.56
C VAL A 275 -1.33 2.39 2.82
N THR A 276 -1.93 1.74 1.82
CA THR A 276 -3.17 1.00 2.07
C THR A 276 -2.92 -0.16 3.02
N PRO A 277 -3.86 -0.51 3.93
CA PRO A 277 -3.68 -1.64 4.84
C PRO A 277 -3.42 -2.92 4.04
N VAL A 278 -2.42 -3.70 4.44
CA VAL A 278 -2.09 -4.96 3.78
C VAL A 278 -3.26 -5.93 3.81
N SER A 279 -3.36 -6.80 2.80
CA SER A 279 -4.42 -7.79 2.72
C SER A 279 -4.33 -8.82 3.86
N ARG A 280 -5.48 -9.36 4.25
CA ARG A 280 -5.55 -10.57 5.09
C ARG A 280 -5.66 -11.81 4.20
N LEU A 281 -5.23 -12.95 4.72
CA LEU A 281 -5.30 -14.22 4.03
C LEU A 281 -6.72 -14.81 4.08
N TYR A 282 -7.69 -14.11 3.50
CA TYR A 282 -9.09 -14.54 3.44
C TYR A 282 -9.47 -14.91 2.01
N TYR A 283 -9.27 -16.18 1.65
CA TYR A 283 -9.61 -16.67 0.33
C TYR A 283 -11.10 -16.93 0.13
N ASN A 284 -11.56 -16.68 -1.09
CA ASN A 284 -12.70 -17.36 -1.68
C ASN A 284 -12.33 -18.81 -2.05
N SER A 285 -13.31 -19.63 -2.39
CA SER A 285 -13.07 -21.03 -2.78
C SER A 285 -12.20 -21.20 -4.02
N ASP A 286 -12.14 -20.19 -4.88
CA ASP A 286 -11.35 -20.13 -6.12
C ASP A 286 -9.92 -19.59 -5.92
N GLY A 287 -9.56 -19.20 -4.70
CA GLY A 287 -8.25 -18.68 -4.36
C GLY A 287 -8.08 -17.16 -4.54
N THR A 288 -9.12 -16.46 -4.95
CA THR A 288 -9.13 -14.99 -4.89
C THR A 288 -9.30 -14.51 -3.45
N ILE A 289 -8.75 -13.36 -3.14
CA ILE A 289 -8.94 -12.72 -1.83
C ILE A 289 -10.29 -11.99 -1.81
N LYS A 290 -11.12 -12.34 -0.83
CA LYS A 290 -12.41 -11.66 -0.62
C LYS A 290 -12.22 -10.33 0.12
N PRO A 291 -13.11 -9.33 -0.11
CA PRO A 291 -13.11 -8.08 0.63
C PRO A 291 -13.20 -8.31 2.15
N HIS A 292 -12.48 -7.52 2.92
CA HIS A 292 -12.40 -7.71 4.38
C HIS A 292 -12.01 -6.45 5.18
N HIS A 293 -11.65 -5.35 4.51
CA HIS A 293 -11.40 -4.06 5.14
C HIS A 293 -12.66 -3.17 5.06
N ASP A 294 -13.78 -3.73 5.49
CA ASP A 294 -15.08 -3.06 5.51
C ASP A 294 -15.53 -2.74 6.92
N SER A 295 -16.36 -1.71 7.05
CA SER A 295 -17.06 -1.46 8.29
C SER A 295 -18.38 -2.23 8.34
N THR A 296 -18.84 -2.54 9.55
CA THR A 296 -20.20 -3.01 9.77
C THR A 296 -21.01 -1.92 10.46
N ASP A 297 -22.29 -1.84 10.10
CA ASP A 297 -23.25 -1.08 10.90
C ASP A 297 -23.33 -1.69 12.30
N LYS A 298 -23.07 -0.89 13.29
CA LYS A 298 -23.00 -1.33 14.70
C LYS A 298 -24.34 -1.64 15.30
N THR A 299 -25.41 -1.08 14.74
CA THR A 299 -26.77 -1.31 15.22
C THR A 299 -27.34 -2.62 14.69
N THR A 300 -27.02 -2.94 13.42
CA THR A 300 -27.58 -4.11 12.73
C THR A 300 -26.59 -5.26 12.58
N GLY A 301 -25.29 -5.03 12.78
CA GLY A 301 -24.22 -5.99 12.51
C GLY A 301 -24.01 -6.25 11.01
N THR A 302 -24.67 -5.49 10.15
CA THR A 302 -24.63 -5.67 8.68
C THR A 302 -23.42 -4.97 8.10
N TYR A 303 -22.75 -5.59 7.13
CA TYR A 303 -21.71 -4.93 6.36
C TYR A 303 -22.25 -3.72 5.62
N VAL A 304 -21.60 -2.57 5.82
CA VAL A 304 -21.95 -1.32 5.17
C VAL A 304 -21.42 -1.30 3.72
N SER A 305 -20.31 -2.01 3.49
CA SER A 305 -19.67 -2.14 2.18
C SER A 305 -19.03 -3.51 2.06
N SER A 306 -18.94 -4.04 0.85
CA SER A 306 -18.26 -5.30 0.53
C SER A 306 -17.05 -5.10 -0.39
N ASN A 307 -16.48 -3.89 -0.43
CA ASN A 307 -15.48 -3.47 -1.42
C ASN A 307 -14.19 -2.95 -0.81
N ASP A 308 -13.76 -3.46 0.35
CA ASP A 308 -12.57 -2.95 1.05
C ASP A 308 -12.60 -1.42 1.23
N ALA A 309 -13.66 -0.94 1.85
CA ALA A 309 -14.00 0.48 1.94
C ALA A 309 -12.90 1.34 2.61
N TYR A 310 -12.17 0.79 3.60
CA TYR A 310 -11.03 1.49 4.20
C TYR A 310 -9.86 1.63 3.22
N VAL A 311 -9.61 0.63 2.37
CA VAL A 311 -8.61 0.72 1.28
C VAL A 311 -9.02 1.80 0.29
N THR A 312 -10.30 1.80 -0.11
CA THR A 312 -10.86 2.82 -1.01
C THR A 312 -10.71 4.23 -0.43
N ALA A 313 -11.02 4.42 0.86
CA ALA A 313 -10.90 5.73 1.51
C ALA A 313 -9.44 6.24 1.54
N VAL A 314 -8.45 5.36 1.75
CA VAL A 314 -7.01 5.74 1.65
C VAL A 314 -6.67 6.22 0.25
N LYS A 315 -7.10 5.47 -0.78
CA LYS A 315 -6.85 5.82 -2.19
C LYS A 315 -7.49 7.15 -2.56
N GLN A 316 -8.72 7.36 -2.13
CA GLN A 316 -9.43 8.63 -2.33
C GLN A 316 -8.67 9.79 -1.67
N LEU A 317 -8.28 9.63 -0.40
CA LEU A 317 -7.55 10.68 0.32
C LEU A 317 -6.19 10.98 -0.34
N ALA A 318 -5.48 9.94 -0.79
CA ALA A 318 -4.23 10.12 -1.52
C ALA A 318 -4.44 10.95 -2.79
N SER A 319 -5.51 10.66 -3.54
CA SER A 319 -5.87 11.41 -4.74
C SER A 319 -6.30 12.85 -4.41
N GLU A 320 -7.20 13.03 -3.46
CA GLU A 320 -7.73 14.34 -3.05
C GLU A 320 -6.66 15.30 -2.54
N GLN A 321 -5.67 14.77 -1.83
CA GLN A 321 -4.63 15.56 -1.18
C GLN A 321 -3.30 15.59 -1.95
N ASN A 322 -3.26 14.96 -3.12
CA ASN A 322 -2.03 14.77 -3.90
C ASN A 322 -0.89 14.16 -3.08
N ILE A 323 -1.17 13.04 -2.42
CA ILE A 323 -0.22 12.33 -1.55
C ILE A 323 0.27 11.07 -2.26
N LEU A 324 1.57 10.77 -2.08
CA LEU A 324 2.15 9.51 -2.52
C LEU A 324 1.38 8.33 -1.95
N LEU A 325 1.09 7.34 -2.80
CA LEU A 325 0.38 6.12 -2.43
C LEU A 325 1.25 4.89 -2.69
N LEU A 326 1.49 4.11 -1.65
CA LEU A 326 1.99 2.75 -1.75
C LEU A 326 0.82 1.78 -1.55
N ASP A 327 0.36 1.14 -2.62
CA ASP A 327 -0.80 0.24 -2.54
C ASP A 327 -0.45 -1.12 -1.95
N GLY A 328 -0.22 -1.15 -0.63
CA GLY A 328 0.13 -2.36 0.11
C GLY A 328 -0.95 -3.45 0.04
N PHE A 329 -2.23 -3.04 -0.07
CA PHE A 329 -3.33 -3.98 -0.25
C PHE A 329 -3.22 -4.74 -1.58
N ALA A 330 -3.07 -4.02 -2.69
CA ALA A 330 -2.97 -4.64 -4.01
C ALA A 330 -1.73 -5.54 -4.11
N ILE A 331 -0.59 -5.09 -3.58
CA ILE A 331 0.66 -5.86 -3.56
C ILE A 331 0.49 -7.17 -2.79
N THR A 332 -0.03 -7.11 -1.56
CA THR A 332 -0.18 -8.33 -0.72
C THR A 332 -1.34 -9.23 -1.16
N LYS A 333 -2.41 -8.64 -1.69
CA LYS A 333 -3.48 -9.40 -2.34
C LYS A 333 -2.94 -10.22 -3.51
N SER A 334 -2.17 -9.60 -4.39
CA SER A 334 -1.53 -10.28 -5.52
C SER A 334 -0.56 -11.39 -5.06
N LEU A 335 0.24 -11.11 -4.02
CA LEU A 335 1.12 -12.10 -3.41
C LEU A 335 0.35 -13.34 -2.95
N TYR A 336 -0.75 -13.16 -2.24
CA TYR A 336 -1.53 -14.29 -1.70
C TYR A 336 -2.26 -15.07 -2.81
N GLU A 337 -2.87 -14.37 -3.76
CA GLU A 337 -3.55 -15.00 -4.89
C GLU A 337 -2.58 -15.80 -5.77
N GLU A 338 -1.38 -15.27 -5.99
CA GLU A 338 -0.36 -15.98 -6.75
C GLU A 338 0.20 -17.18 -5.98
N THR A 339 0.39 -17.03 -4.68
CA THR A 339 0.79 -18.13 -3.82
C THR A 339 -0.24 -19.28 -3.87
N TYR A 340 -1.53 -18.95 -3.87
CA TYR A 340 -2.59 -19.96 -4.02
C TYR A 340 -2.52 -20.68 -5.37
N LYS A 341 -2.34 -19.96 -6.45
CA LYS A 341 -2.26 -20.54 -7.81
C LYS A 341 -1.08 -21.49 -7.99
N ASN A 342 0.03 -21.21 -7.32
CA ASN A 342 1.25 -22.02 -7.41
C ASN A 342 1.32 -23.14 -6.36
N ASP A 343 0.30 -23.26 -5.50
CA ASP A 343 0.19 -24.33 -4.51
C ASP A 343 -0.58 -25.51 -5.09
N SER A 344 0.12 -26.55 -5.52
CA SER A 344 -0.50 -27.77 -6.04
C SER A 344 -1.39 -28.51 -5.01
N SER A 345 -1.24 -28.16 -3.73
CA SER A 345 -2.07 -28.71 -2.63
C SER A 345 -3.26 -27.82 -2.29
N ALA A 346 -3.39 -26.63 -2.90
CA ALA A 346 -4.46 -25.69 -2.60
C ALA A 346 -5.83 -26.28 -2.93
N LYS A 347 -6.77 -26.14 -1.99
CA LYS A 347 -8.15 -26.67 -2.13
C LYS A 347 -9.14 -25.70 -1.48
N SER A 348 -10.17 -25.33 -2.22
CA SER A 348 -11.36 -24.64 -1.70
C SER A 348 -11.06 -23.51 -0.71
N GLY A 349 -10.20 -22.57 -1.12
CA GLY A 349 -9.86 -21.40 -0.30
C GLY A 349 -8.79 -21.64 0.77
N VAL A 350 -8.06 -22.75 0.71
CA VAL A 350 -6.93 -23.05 1.59
C VAL A 350 -5.67 -23.30 0.77
N SER A 351 -4.60 -22.57 1.09
CA SER A 351 -3.26 -22.80 0.55
C SER A 351 -2.29 -23.08 1.69
N GLN A 352 -1.59 -24.20 1.62
CA GLN A 352 -0.56 -24.56 2.58
C GLN A 352 0.68 -23.64 2.41
N LEU A 353 1.00 -23.27 1.17
CA LEU A 353 2.08 -22.34 0.89
C LEU A 353 1.83 -20.96 1.48
N ALA A 354 0.61 -20.43 1.33
CA ALA A 354 0.26 -19.14 1.88
C ALA A 354 0.32 -19.12 3.42
N THR A 355 -0.01 -20.24 4.09
CA THR A 355 0.11 -20.34 5.55
C THR A 355 1.55 -20.26 6.04
N GLN A 356 2.53 -20.58 5.21
CA GLN A 356 3.94 -20.56 5.60
C GLN A 356 4.55 -19.15 5.69
N ILE A 357 3.87 -18.16 5.12
CA ILE A 357 4.26 -16.75 5.26
C ILE A 357 3.42 -16.00 6.30
N MET A 358 2.53 -16.71 6.99
CA MET A 358 1.71 -16.16 8.08
C MET A 358 2.18 -16.69 9.44
N ALA A 359 1.91 -15.93 10.48
CA ALA A 359 2.08 -16.41 11.85
C ALA A 359 1.16 -17.61 12.11
N ALA A 360 1.60 -18.51 12.98
CA ALA A 360 0.93 -19.80 13.19
C ALA A 360 -0.58 -19.65 13.51
N GLY A 361 -1.42 -20.15 12.61
CA GLY A 361 -2.88 -20.11 12.72
C GLY A 361 -3.49 -18.72 12.57
N ASP A 362 -2.72 -17.71 12.17
CA ASP A 362 -3.17 -16.36 11.90
C ASP A 362 -3.46 -16.16 10.40
N LYS A 363 -4.34 -15.22 10.09
CA LYS A 363 -4.66 -14.82 8.71
C LYS A 363 -4.47 -13.32 8.48
N THR A 364 -4.02 -12.61 9.50
CA THR A 364 -3.80 -11.16 9.48
C THR A 364 -2.32 -10.85 9.61
N HIS A 365 -1.65 -11.52 10.56
CA HIS A 365 -0.25 -11.23 10.85
C HIS A 365 0.65 -12.19 10.08
N SER A 366 1.59 -11.65 9.35
CA SER A 366 2.66 -12.43 8.73
C SER A 366 3.65 -12.92 9.80
N ASN A 367 4.35 -13.99 9.47
CA ASN A 367 5.57 -14.35 10.17
C ASN A 367 6.75 -13.52 9.63
N LYS A 368 7.95 -13.76 10.14
CA LYS A 368 9.15 -13.02 9.71
C LYS A 368 9.43 -13.14 8.22
N LEU A 369 9.23 -14.33 7.64
CA LEU A 369 9.37 -14.54 6.21
C LEU A 369 8.37 -13.70 5.41
N GLY A 370 7.10 -13.73 5.78
CA GLY A 370 6.05 -12.94 5.14
C GLY A 370 6.28 -11.44 5.28
N GLY A 371 6.71 -10.98 6.46
CA GLY A 371 7.10 -9.60 6.70
C GLY A 371 8.26 -9.15 5.82
N PHE A 372 9.30 -9.98 5.70
CA PHE A 372 10.45 -9.71 4.83
C PHE A 372 10.05 -9.66 3.35
N ILE A 373 9.26 -10.64 2.88
CA ILE A 373 8.76 -10.65 1.48
C ILE A 373 7.94 -9.38 1.20
N THR A 374 7.06 -9.00 2.10
CA THR A 374 6.23 -7.79 1.93
C THR A 374 7.11 -6.54 1.89
N ALA A 375 8.12 -6.43 2.77
CA ALA A 375 9.09 -5.33 2.74
C ALA A 375 9.88 -5.29 1.43
N ALA A 376 10.29 -6.44 0.89
CA ALA A 376 10.98 -6.55 -0.40
C ALA A 376 10.11 -6.04 -1.56
N LEU A 377 8.83 -6.41 -1.57
CA LEU A 377 7.86 -5.94 -2.58
C LEU A 377 7.64 -4.43 -2.47
N PHE A 378 7.52 -3.90 -1.25
CA PHE A 378 7.39 -2.46 -1.03
C PHE A 378 8.64 -1.72 -1.46
N ALA A 379 9.83 -2.20 -1.11
CA ALA A 379 11.09 -1.63 -1.55
C ALA A 379 11.23 -1.63 -3.08
N SER A 380 10.85 -2.74 -3.74
CA SER A 380 10.81 -2.80 -5.20
C SER A 380 9.85 -1.76 -5.80
N LYS A 381 8.66 -1.59 -5.20
CA LYS A 381 7.72 -0.56 -5.66
C LYS A 381 8.26 0.86 -5.43
N LEU A 382 8.88 1.11 -4.27
CA LEU A 382 9.53 2.41 -3.98
C LEU A 382 10.65 2.72 -4.96
N GLN A 383 11.40 1.72 -5.40
CA GLN A 383 12.43 1.89 -6.44
C GLN A 383 11.84 2.40 -7.76
N ASP A 384 10.63 1.94 -8.10
CA ASP A 384 9.92 2.35 -9.32
C ASP A 384 9.23 3.72 -9.21
N MET A 385 9.02 4.24 -8.00
CA MET A 385 8.31 5.51 -7.75
C MET A 385 9.15 6.76 -8.05
N ASN A 386 10.43 6.61 -8.39
CA ASN A 386 11.36 7.71 -8.70
C ASN A 386 11.43 8.81 -7.63
N LEU A 387 11.42 8.40 -6.36
CA LEU A 387 11.60 9.28 -5.20
C LEU A 387 13.10 9.46 -4.90
N SER A 388 13.46 10.44 -4.06
CA SER A 388 14.84 10.60 -3.58
C SER A 388 15.36 9.31 -2.94
N ILE A 389 14.54 8.65 -2.11
CA ILE A 389 14.87 7.37 -1.47
C ILE A 389 14.91 6.18 -2.44
N SER A 390 14.32 6.29 -3.64
CA SER A 390 14.30 5.20 -4.62
C SER A 390 15.70 4.77 -5.04
N LYS A 391 16.62 5.74 -5.17
CA LYS A 391 18.02 5.50 -5.52
C LYS A 391 18.81 4.81 -4.40
N ALA A 392 18.34 4.90 -3.16
CA ALA A 392 18.95 4.24 -2.01
C ALA A 392 18.40 2.82 -1.77
N VAL A 393 17.40 2.39 -2.53
CA VAL A 393 16.89 1.02 -2.43
C VAL A 393 17.92 0.05 -2.98
N SER A 394 18.28 -0.92 -2.16
CA SER A 394 19.20 -2.01 -2.51
C SER A 394 18.47 -3.34 -2.30
N MET A 395 18.20 -4.05 -3.40
CA MET A 395 17.61 -5.38 -3.30
C MET A 395 18.66 -6.38 -2.86
N PRO A 396 18.35 -7.33 -1.94
CA PRO A 396 19.33 -8.29 -1.44
C PRO A 396 19.86 -9.15 -2.57
N ALA A 397 21.20 -9.15 -2.71
CA ALA A 397 21.87 -10.13 -3.52
C ALA A 397 21.88 -11.48 -2.77
N LYS A 398 21.64 -12.58 -3.51
CA LYS A 398 21.78 -13.92 -2.97
C LYS A 398 23.24 -14.15 -2.60
N THR A 399 23.57 -14.19 -1.31
CA THR A 399 24.82 -14.79 -0.85
C THR A 399 24.57 -16.25 -0.49
N ALA A 400 25.29 -17.14 -1.15
CA ALA A 400 25.31 -18.54 -0.79
C ALA A 400 26.02 -18.70 0.57
N GLY A 401 25.25 -18.86 1.62
CA GLY A 401 25.78 -19.17 2.94
C GLY A 401 24.67 -19.74 3.80
N ILE A 402 24.87 -20.93 4.29
CA ILE A 402 24.08 -21.49 5.39
C ILE A 402 24.97 -21.34 6.63
N ASN A 403 24.46 -20.66 7.67
CA ASN A 403 25.19 -20.57 8.92
C ASN A 403 25.21 -21.95 9.64
N PRO A 404 26.01 -22.12 10.72
CA PRO A 404 26.06 -23.38 11.45
C PRO A 404 24.73 -23.87 12.01
N ASP A 405 23.74 -22.98 12.16
CA ASP A 405 22.41 -23.30 12.67
C ASP A 405 21.43 -23.68 11.56
N GLY A 406 21.91 -23.84 10.32
CA GLY A 406 21.07 -24.20 9.17
C GLY A 406 20.22 -23.07 8.59
N GLN A 407 20.53 -21.84 8.93
CA GLN A 407 19.79 -20.64 8.52
C GLN A 407 20.44 -20.04 7.28
N GLN A 408 19.63 -19.61 6.34
CA GLN A 408 20.14 -18.91 5.15
C GLN A 408 20.41 -17.43 5.47
N ILE A 409 21.62 -16.98 5.15
CA ILE A 409 22.07 -15.61 5.37
C ILE A 409 21.92 -14.83 4.08
N PHE A 410 21.26 -13.69 4.17
CA PHE A 410 21.21 -12.69 3.11
C PHE A 410 22.19 -11.56 3.43
N SER A 411 22.84 -11.04 2.41
CA SER A 411 23.75 -9.92 2.54
C SER A 411 23.25 -8.77 1.66
N ILE A 412 23.21 -7.58 2.25
CA ILE A 412 23.01 -6.32 1.51
C ILE A 412 24.26 -5.47 1.75
N ASN A 413 24.88 -5.00 0.67
CA ASN A 413 26.08 -4.17 0.74
C ASN A 413 27.21 -4.80 1.61
N GLY A 414 27.34 -6.11 1.57
CA GLY A 414 28.36 -6.84 2.32
C GLY A 414 28.07 -7.08 3.80
N SER A 415 26.94 -6.59 4.32
CA SER A 415 26.50 -6.85 5.70
C SER A 415 25.43 -7.93 5.74
N SER A 416 25.57 -8.89 6.65
CA SER A 416 24.56 -9.93 6.89
C SER A 416 23.34 -9.28 7.57
N VAL A 417 22.19 -9.32 6.91
CA VAL A 417 21.01 -8.55 7.35
C VAL A 417 19.85 -9.40 7.80
N PHE A 418 19.82 -10.68 7.44
CA PHE A 418 18.67 -11.49 7.77
C PHE A 418 19.03 -12.98 7.93
N THR A 419 18.48 -13.54 8.97
CA THR A 419 18.45 -14.99 9.19
C THR A 419 16.98 -15.41 9.20
N ALA A 420 16.57 -16.25 8.24
CA ALA A 420 15.19 -16.73 8.17
C ALA A 420 14.92 -17.68 9.34
N TYR A 421 14.01 -17.29 10.22
CA TYR A 421 13.60 -18.13 11.34
C TYR A 421 12.23 -18.76 11.05
N ALA A 422 12.13 -20.08 11.15
CA ALA A 422 10.92 -20.74 11.55
C ALA A 422 11.24 -21.81 12.57
N ALA A 423 10.57 -21.70 13.66
CA ALA A 423 10.55 -22.75 14.64
C ALA A 423 9.50 -23.81 14.25
N ASP A 424 9.84 -25.10 14.36
CA ASP A 424 8.85 -26.15 14.46
C ASP A 424 8.07 -26.01 15.80
N ASP A 425 7.06 -26.81 16.00
CA ASP A 425 6.21 -26.82 17.20
C ASP A 425 7.02 -27.01 18.53
N ASN A 426 8.32 -27.32 18.44
CA ASN A 426 9.25 -27.49 19.55
C ASN A 426 10.31 -26.38 19.61
N GLY A 427 10.19 -25.32 18.81
CA GLY A 427 11.13 -24.20 18.78
C GLY A 427 12.40 -24.48 17.96
N LYS A 428 12.43 -25.49 17.11
CA LYS A 428 13.57 -25.87 16.28
C LYS A 428 13.42 -25.37 14.84
N TYR A 429 14.41 -24.67 14.34
CA TYR A 429 14.40 -23.83 13.13
C TYR A 429 14.82 -24.54 11.82
N SER A 430 14.68 -25.84 11.68
CA SER A 430 15.33 -26.62 10.62
C SER A 430 14.60 -26.73 9.29
N ALA A 431 13.28 -26.55 9.23
CA ALA A 431 12.50 -26.83 8.02
C ALA A 431 12.34 -25.66 7.02
N GLN A 432 12.62 -24.44 7.43
CA GLN A 432 12.40 -23.26 6.59
C GLN A 432 13.59 -22.83 5.74
N SER A 433 14.80 -23.31 6.01
CA SER A 433 15.94 -23.03 5.12
C SER A 433 15.73 -23.68 3.75
N GLU A 434 15.15 -24.88 3.67
CA GLU A 434 14.76 -25.51 2.42
C GLU A 434 13.59 -24.77 1.72
N TYR A 435 12.62 -24.32 2.50
CA TYR A 435 11.47 -23.58 1.98
C TYR A 435 11.89 -22.25 1.34
N TRP A 436 12.70 -21.46 2.02
CA TRP A 436 13.23 -20.21 1.47
C TRP A 436 14.13 -20.44 0.27
N THR A 437 15.00 -21.45 0.34
CA THR A 437 15.92 -21.78 -0.76
C THR A 437 15.16 -22.18 -2.03
N ASN A 438 14.10 -22.96 -1.89
CA ASN A 438 13.38 -23.52 -3.02
C ASN A 438 12.16 -22.70 -3.44
N TYR A 439 11.47 -22.05 -2.53
CA TYR A 439 10.21 -21.36 -2.78
C TYR A 439 10.28 -19.83 -2.66
N GLY A 440 10.91 -19.32 -1.62
CA GLY A 440 10.99 -17.87 -1.43
C GLY A 440 11.74 -17.18 -2.56
N GLN A 441 12.75 -17.84 -3.14
CA GLN A 441 13.48 -17.33 -4.31
C GLN A 441 12.68 -17.48 -5.59
N GLU A 442 11.93 -18.57 -5.76
CA GLU A 442 11.00 -18.72 -6.88
C GLU A 442 9.84 -17.72 -6.77
N LEU A 443 9.37 -17.46 -5.55
CA LEU A 443 8.35 -16.45 -5.30
C LEU A 443 8.87 -15.05 -5.62
N ILE A 444 10.05 -14.65 -5.13
CA ILE A 444 10.67 -13.36 -5.48
C ILE A 444 10.97 -13.29 -6.98
N LYS A 445 11.40 -14.37 -7.59
CA LYS A 445 11.64 -14.43 -9.03
C LYS A 445 10.32 -14.36 -9.82
N ALA A 446 9.28 -15.03 -9.37
CA ALA A 446 7.95 -14.96 -9.96
C ALA A 446 7.35 -13.55 -9.81
N ILE A 447 7.54 -12.91 -8.66
CA ILE A 447 7.16 -11.51 -8.41
C ILE A 447 8.01 -10.57 -9.27
N GLY A 448 9.33 -10.82 -9.38
CA GLY A 448 10.22 -10.07 -10.26
C GLY A 448 9.86 -10.18 -11.74
N THR A 449 9.38 -11.34 -12.18
CA THR A 449 8.89 -11.54 -13.56
C THR A 449 7.52 -10.88 -13.78
N LYS A 450 6.69 -10.80 -12.73
CA LYS A 450 5.42 -10.07 -12.76
C LYS A 450 5.55 -8.58 -12.49
N LYS A 451 6.73 -8.11 -12.10
CA LYS A 451 7.01 -6.66 -12.01
C LYS A 451 6.60 -5.93 -13.30
N ASP A 452 6.86 -6.54 -14.44
CA ASP A 452 6.48 -6.01 -15.75
C ASP A 452 4.97 -6.10 -16.02
N GLU A 453 4.25 -7.00 -15.36
CA GLU A 453 2.79 -7.12 -15.47
C GLU A 453 2.06 -6.26 -14.44
N LEU A 454 2.62 -6.06 -13.25
CA LEU A 454 2.09 -5.16 -12.24
C LEU A 454 2.36 -3.68 -12.57
N ASN A 455 3.34 -3.43 -13.45
CA ASN A 455 3.68 -2.10 -13.98
C ASN A 455 3.01 -1.81 -15.34
N LYS A 456 2.19 -2.72 -15.86
CA LYS A 456 1.31 -2.54 -17.01
C LYS A 456 -0.09 -2.19 -16.55
#